data_d3ba3d22a8da54c50bc0228f353f6069
#
_entry.id   d3ba3d22a8da54c50bc0228f353f6069
#
_cell.length_a   1.000
_cell.length_b   1.000
_cell.length_c   1.000
_cell.angle_alpha   90.00
_cell.angle_beta   90.00
_cell.angle_gamma   90.00
#
_symmetry.space_group_name_H-M   'P 1'
#
loop_
_entity.id
_entity.type
_entity.pdbx_description
1 polymer ?
#
loop_
_entity_poly.entity_id
_entity_poly.type
_entity_poly.pdbx_seq_one_letter_code
_entity_poly.pdbx_strand_id
1 'polypeptide(L)'
;DIALNNKQIASAIERAVFIGIDFGTSTTVVSMMEQNNSQLVSEPISIVQLDIDGREVKDHLLPSCIAWHNKKLIVGRGALELKQGSQVKEGRNLWTEFKMKLGINSGPFPNTVLTLKKGGIVIENPKDAVSTFFSFLQKAIEEYMQSKKLPSRIYYSVSVPASFEANQRQDLIKSISNSGI
;
A
#
# COMPACT_ATOMS: atom_id res chain seq x y z
N ASP A 1 -10.49 30.51 -12.80
CA ASP A 1 -10.39 30.66 -11.33
C ASP A 1 -11.64 30.08 -10.69
N ILE A 2 -11.54 28.85 -10.20
CA ILE A 2 -12.60 28.28 -9.37
C ILE A 2 -12.32 28.80 -7.96
N ALA A 3 -12.85 29.96 -7.61
CA ALA A 3 -12.90 30.44 -6.25
C ALA A 3 -13.89 29.54 -5.48
N LEU A 4 -13.42 28.44 -4.95
CA LEU A 4 -14.19 27.65 -4.02
C LEU A 4 -14.50 28.54 -2.81
N ASN A 5 -15.78 28.74 -2.54
CA ASN A 5 -16.24 29.47 -1.37
C ASN A 5 -15.71 28.78 -0.11
N ASN A 6 -15.04 29.52 0.78
CA ASN A 6 -14.45 28.99 2.02
C ASN A 6 -15.42 28.11 2.85
N LYS A 7 -16.72 28.38 2.80
CA LYS A 7 -17.74 27.55 3.46
C LYS A 7 -17.93 26.18 2.80
N GLN A 8 -17.80 26.10 1.45
CA GLN A 8 -17.92 24.80 0.75
C GLN A 8 -16.67 23.95 0.96
N ILE A 9 -15.50 24.59 1.01
CA ILE A 9 -14.24 23.90 1.35
C ILE A 9 -14.30 23.39 2.79
N ALA A 10 -14.65 24.22 3.75
CA ALA A 10 -14.78 23.84 5.16
C ALA A 10 -15.76 22.65 5.33
N SER A 11 -16.94 22.74 4.73
CA SER A 11 -17.94 21.66 4.79
C SER A 11 -17.50 20.37 4.09
N ALA A 12 -16.65 20.45 3.06
CA ALA A 12 -16.09 19.28 2.39
C ALA A 12 -14.99 18.63 3.25
N ILE A 13 -14.20 19.43 3.96
CA ILE A 13 -13.14 18.95 4.86
C ILE A 13 -13.73 18.33 6.12
N GLU A 14 -14.76 18.90 6.72
CA GLU A 14 -15.44 18.41 7.93
C GLU A 14 -16.02 16.98 7.79
N ARG A 15 -16.23 16.52 6.56
CA ARG A 15 -16.82 15.20 6.26
C ARG A 15 -15.86 14.27 5.52
N ALA A 16 -14.58 14.55 5.58
CA ALA A 16 -13.57 13.78 4.86
C ALA A 16 -12.41 13.41 5.78
N VAL A 17 -11.79 12.28 5.47
CA VAL A 17 -10.55 11.83 6.05
C VAL A 17 -9.47 11.90 4.99
N PHE A 18 -8.31 12.40 5.37
CA PHE A 18 -7.14 12.48 4.49
C PHE A 18 -6.14 11.41 4.92
N ILE A 19 -5.78 10.54 4.00
CA ILE A 19 -4.82 9.46 4.22
C ILE A 19 -3.52 9.82 3.50
N GLY A 20 -2.46 9.99 4.28
CA GLY A 20 -1.10 10.13 3.77
C GLY A 20 -0.38 8.79 3.80
N ILE A 21 0.19 8.39 2.67
CA ILE A 21 0.96 7.15 2.53
C ILE A 21 2.40 7.51 2.18
N ASP A 22 3.30 7.30 3.11
CA ASP A 22 4.74 7.36 2.82
C ASP A 22 5.21 5.98 2.35
N PHE A 23 5.14 5.79 1.04
CA PHE A 23 5.54 4.55 0.39
C PHE A 23 7.06 4.48 0.28
N GLY A 24 7.71 3.83 1.25
CA GLY A 24 9.15 3.62 1.27
C GLY A 24 9.61 2.38 0.51
N THR A 25 10.89 2.31 0.17
CA THR A 25 11.51 1.14 -0.48
C THR A 25 11.47 -0.10 0.42
N SER A 26 11.73 0.07 1.70
CA SER A 26 11.77 -1.02 2.69
C SER A 26 10.57 -1.03 3.60
N THR A 27 10.00 0.13 3.90
CA THR A 27 8.91 0.28 4.87
C THR A 27 7.96 1.37 4.41
N THR A 28 6.68 1.12 4.57
CA THR A 28 5.59 2.06 4.30
C THR A 28 4.96 2.50 5.62
N VAL A 29 4.62 3.78 5.72
CA VAL A 29 3.87 4.36 6.84
C VAL A 29 2.60 4.99 6.33
N VAL A 30 1.50 4.79 7.06
CA VAL A 30 0.22 5.43 6.76
C VAL A 30 -0.16 6.35 7.90
N SER A 31 -0.54 7.56 7.57
CA SER A 31 -1.05 8.53 8.51
C SER A 31 -2.45 8.96 8.12
N MET A 32 -3.29 9.20 9.10
CA MET A 32 -4.60 9.78 8.92
C MET A 32 -4.61 11.21 9.43
N MET A 33 -5.30 12.08 8.74
CA MET A 33 -5.60 13.42 9.20
C MET A 33 -7.11 13.65 9.13
N GLU A 34 -7.69 14.08 10.22
CA GLU A 34 -9.10 14.48 10.32
C GLU A 34 -9.24 15.85 11.00
N GLN A 35 -10.36 16.48 10.77
CA GLN A 35 -10.70 17.70 11.47
C GLN A 35 -11.52 17.36 12.72
N ASN A 36 -10.98 17.69 13.89
CA ASN A 36 -11.66 17.55 15.16
C ASN A 36 -11.76 18.93 15.83
N ASN A 37 -12.99 19.38 16.12
CA ASN A 37 -13.25 20.68 16.79
C ASN A 37 -12.48 21.87 16.18
N SER A 38 -12.49 21.99 14.84
CA SER A 38 -11.77 23.02 14.07
C SER A 38 -10.24 22.93 14.11
N GLN A 39 -9.69 21.86 14.66
CA GLN A 39 -8.26 21.56 14.60
C GLN A 39 -8.00 20.36 13.69
N LEU A 40 -6.91 20.42 12.92
CA LEU A 40 -6.43 19.29 12.15
C LEU A 40 -5.57 18.40 13.06
N VAL A 41 -5.98 17.15 13.21
CA VAL A 41 -5.25 16.16 13.99
C VAL A 41 -4.71 15.11 13.02
N SER A 42 -3.40 14.84 13.12
CA SER A 42 -2.74 13.79 12.35
C SER A 42 -2.24 12.70 13.27
N GLU A 43 -2.54 11.45 12.94
CA GLU A 43 -2.07 10.29 13.67
C GLU A 43 -1.63 9.17 12.72
N PRO A 44 -0.60 8.38 13.08
CA PRO A 44 -0.24 7.19 12.32
C PRO A 44 -1.30 6.09 12.50
N ILE A 45 -1.59 5.37 11.42
CA ILE A 45 -2.48 4.22 11.43
C ILE A 45 -1.68 2.95 11.72
N SER A 46 -2.13 2.14 12.69
CA SER A 46 -1.60 0.79 12.86
C SER A 46 -2.26 -0.16 11.86
N ILE A 47 -1.43 -0.78 11.02
CA ILE A 47 -1.87 -1.77 10.05
C ILE A 47 -1.79 -3.16 10.67
N VAL A 48 -2.87 -3.93 10.56
CA VAL A 48 -2.89 -5.34 10.95
C VAL A 48 -2.15 -6.15 9.90
N GLN A 49 -1.15 -6.89 10.33
CA GLN A 49 -0.31 -7.75 9.51
C GLN A 49 -0.31 -9.15 10.09
N LEU A 50 0.02 -10.14 9.29
CA LEU A 50 0.29 -11.50 9.78
C LEU A 50 1.79 -11.71 9.92
N ASP A 51 2.22 -12.31 11.03
CA ASP A 51 3.57 -12.86 11.17
C ASP A 51 3.72 -14.19 10.41
N ILE A 52 4.90 -14.80 10.48
CA ILE A 52 5.20 -16.08 9.81
C ILE A 52 4.33 -17.23 10.33
N ASP A 53 3.89 -17.16 11.58
CA ASP A 53 3.02 -18.18 12.21
C ASP A 53 1.52 -17.93 11.92
N GLY A 54 1.20 -16.81 11.23
CA GLY A 54 -0.16 -16.41 10.91
C GLY A 54 -0.89 -15.71 12.04
N ARG A 55 -0.17 -15.18 13.05
CA ARG A 55 -0.73 -14.37 14.12
C ARG A 55 -0.84 -12.91 13.68
N GLU A 56 -1.87 -12.24 14.14
CA GLU A 56 -2.04 -10.81 13.89
C GLU A 56 -1.06 -9.97 14.70
N VAL A 57 -0.36 -9.09 14.01
CA VAL A 57 0.52 -8.06 14.58
C VAL A 57 0.03 -6.70 14.10
N LYS A 58 -0.16 -5.76 15.02
CA LYS A 58 -0.50 -4.36 14.71
C LYS A 58 0.75 -3.51 14.82
N ASP A 59 1.11 -2.85 13.73
CA ASP A 59 2.29 -1.98 13.68
C ASP A 59 2.02 -0.77 12.79
N HIS A 60 2.63 0.37 13.10
CA HIS A 60 2.65 1.56 12.26
C HIS A 60 3.60 1.40 11.07
N LEU A 61 4.55 0.48 11.18
CA LEU A 61 5.53 0.18 10.14
C LEU A 61 5.06 -1.05 9.35
N LEU A 62 4.75 -0.84 8.07
CA LEU A 62 4.43 -1.92 7.15
C LEU A 62 5.64 -2.20 6.26
N PRO A 63 6.35 -3.32 6.42
CA PRO A 63 7.40 -3.70 5.48
C PRO A 63 6.90 -3.76 4.03
N SER A 64 7.58 -3.08 3.12
CA SER A 64 7.26 -3.09 1.67
C SER A 64 7.72 -4.41 1.05
N CYS A 65 7.11 -5.50 1.48
CA CYS A 65 7.49 -6.86 1.16
C CYS A 65 6.25 -7.73 0.94
N ILE A 66 6.29 -8.59 -0.07
CA ILE A 66 5.22 -9.52 -0.43
C ILE A 66 5.84 -10.91 -0.57
N ALA A 67 5.20 -11.94 -0.05
CA ALA A 67 5.59 -13.32 -0.24
C ALA A 67 4.39 -14.20 -0.61
N TRP A 68 4.65 -15.24 -1.39
CA TRP A 68 3.73 -16.34 -1.63
C TRP A 68 4.26 -17.59 -0.94
N HIS A 69 3.59 -18.01 0.11
CA HIS A 69 4.00 -19.16 0.91
C HIS A 69 2.79 -19.95 1.35
N ASN A 70 2.86 -21.28 1.31
CA ASN A 70 1.78 -22.20 1.70
C ASN A 70 0.42 -21.84 1.06
N LYS A 71 0.42 -21.50 -0.25
CA LYS A 71 -0.75 -21.10 -1.04
C LYS A 71 -1.46 -19.84 -0.51
N LYS A 72 -0.76 -19.00 0.24
CA LYS A 72 -1.26 -17.73 0.77
C LYS A 72 -0.38 -16.59 0.33
N LEU A 73 -1.00 -15.45 0.04
CA LEU A 73 -0.30 -14.18 -0.12
C LEU A 73 -0.10 -13.57 1.26
N ILE A 74 1.14 -13.21 1.54
CA ILE A 74 1.54 -12.60 2.81
C ILE A 74 2.17 -11.25 2.46
N VAL A 75 1.72 -10.19 3.13
CA VAL A 75 2.23 -8.83 2.92
C VAL A 75 2.74 -8.28 4.25
N GLY A 76 3.86 -7.56 4.21
CA GLY A 76 4.42 -6.91 5.38
C GLY A 76 5.27 -7.83 6.25
N ARG A 77 4.96 -7.89 7.54
CA ARG A 77 5.78 -8.54 8.58
C ARG A 77 6.14 -9.99 8.27
N GLY A 78 5.17 -10.84 8.04
CA GLY A 78 5.44 -12.26 7.78
C GLY A 78 6.21 -12.49 6.48
N ALA A 79 6.02 -11.64 5.46
CA ALA A 79 6.81 -11.71 4.23
C ALA A 79 8.28 -11.33 4.49
N LEU A 80 8.52 -10.34 5.35
CA LEU A 80 9.87 -9.93 5.74
C LEU A 80 10.55 -11.03 6.59
N GLU A 81 9.83 -11.69 7.47
CA GLU A 81 10.35 -12.81 8.27
C GLU A 81 10.68 -14.01 7.39
N LEU A 82 9.84 -14.34 6.41
CA LEU A 82 10.12 -15.40 5.42
C LEU A 82 11.38 -15.10 4.59
N LYS A 83 11.67 -13.82 4.31
CA LYS A 83 12.89 -13.42 3.58
C LYS A 83 14.18 -13.89 4.26
N GLN A 84 14.17 -14.04 5.57
CA GLN A 84 15.34 -14.51 6.33
C GLN A 84 15.55 -16.02 6.22
N GLY A 85 14.56 -16.75 5.72
CA GLY A 85 14.61 -18.20 5.53
C GLY A 85 14.92 -18.61 4.09
N SER A 86 15.09 -19.92 3.87
CA SER A 86 15.34 -20.49 2.54
C SER A 86 14.09 -20.84 1.74
N GLN A 87 12.91 -20.59 2.31
CA GLN A 87 11.61 -21.04 1.77
C GLN A 87 11.07 -20.16 0.65
N VAL A 88 11.58 -18.94 0.55
CA VAL A 88 11.18 -17.95 -0.45
C VAL A 88 12.40 -17.44 -1.23
N LYS A 89 12.15 -17.04 -2.48
CA LYS A 89 13.19 -16.55 -3.39
C LYS A 89 12.69 -15.32 -4.14
N GLU A 90 13.51 -14.27 -4.15
CA GLU A 90 13.23 -13.01 -4.84
C GLU A 90 12.87 -13.23 -6.31
N GLY A 91 11.82 -12.54 -6.78
CA GLY A 91 11.30 -12.63 -8.14
C GLY A 91 10.57 -13.94 -8.48
N ARG A 92 10.46 -14.87 -7.52
CA ARG A 92 9.74 -16.13 -7.68
C ARG A 92 8.49 -16.19 -6.81
N ASN A 93 8.68 -16.13 -5.52
CA ASN A 93 7.62 -16.13 -4.50
C ASN A 93 7.90 -15.16 -3.35
N LEU A 94 8.83 -14.25 -3.56
CA LEU A 94 9.16 -13.11 -2.72
C LEU A 94 9.39 -11.90 -3.61
N TRP A 95 8.83 -10.75 -3.25
CA TRP A 95 9.01 -9.48 -3.95
C TRP A 95 9.32 -8.40 -2.94
N THR A 96 10.52 -7.83 -3.08
CA THR A 96 11.02 -6.71 -2.29
C THR A 96 11.54 -5.62 -3.21
N GLU A 97 11.71 -4.42 -2.69
CA GLU A 97 12.28 -3.29 -3.43
C GLU A 97 11.58 -3.02 -4.79
N PHE A 98 10.34 -3.48 -4.94
CA PHE A 98 9.57 -3.35 -6.19
C PHE A 98 9.32 -1.89 -6.58
N LYS A 99 9.32 -0.96 -5.62
CA LYS A 99 9.27 0.48 -5.88
C LYS A 99 10.45 0.94 -6.75
N MET A 100 11.66 0.49 -6.43
CA MET A 100 12.87 0.88 -7.16
C MET A 100 12.99 0.24 -8.54
N LYS A 101 12.20 -0.79 -8.79
CA LYS A 101 12.16 -1.50 -10.07
C LYS A 101 11.11 -0.94 -11.03
N LEU A 102 10.36 0.10 -10.65
CA LEU A 102 9.42 0.81 -11.53
C LEU A 102 10.16 1.60 -12.61
N GLY A 103 9.54 1.74 -13.78
CA GLY A 103 10.09 2.50 -14.91
C GLY A 103 11.25 1.81 -15.64
N ILE A 104 11.80 0.76 -15.08
CA ILE A 104 12.77 -0.07 -15.78
C ILE A 104 11.96 -1.00 -16.68
N ASN A 105 12.32 -1.08 -17.96
CA ASN A 105 11.82 -2.12 -18.86
C ASN A 105 12.42 -3.50 -18.46
N SER A 106 12.35 -3.81 -17.19
CA SER A 106 12.61 -5.14 -16.69
C SER A 106 11.45 -6.00 -17.16
N GLY A 107 11.72 -6.96 -17.98
CA GLY A 107 10.78 -7.97 -18.39
C GLY A 107 10.09 -8.62 -17.19
N PRO A 108 9.20 -9.58 -17.41
CA PRO A 108 8.49 -10.27 -16.33
C PRO A 108 9.49 -10.80 -15.30
N PHE A 109 9.09 -10.83 -14.03
CA PHE A 109 9.87 -11.53 -13.00
C PHE A 109 10.12 -12.97 -13.46
N PRO A 110 11.35 -13.36 -13.73
CA PRO A 110 11.60 -14.70 -14.19
C PRO A 110 11.23 -15.71 -13.11
N ASN A 111 10.45 -16.71 -13.47
CA ASN A 111 10.07 -17.83 -12.58
C ASN A 111 9.06 -17.52 -11.46
N THR A 112 8.18 -16.55 -11.62
CA THR A 112 7.03 -16.35 -10.71
C THR A 112 6.20 -17.64 -10.61
N VAL A 113 5.94 -18.10 -9.39
CA VAL A 113 5.14 -19.34 -9.12
C VAL A 113 3.73 -19.06 -8.63
N LEU A 114 3.19 -17.89 -8.89
CA LEU A 114 1.81 -17.58 -8.55
C LEU A 114 0.86 -18.30 -9.52
N THR A 115 0.30 -19.42 -9.05
CA THR A 115 -0.80 -20.10 -9.72
C THR A 115 -2.08 -19.85 -8.92
N LEU A 116 -2.76 -18.72 -9.19
CA LEU A 116 -4.08 -18.47 -8.63
C LEU A 116 -5.14 -18.80 -9.68
N LYS A 117 -5.92 -19.84 -9.41
CA LYS A 117 -7.08 -20.20 -10.24
C LYS A 117 -8.23 -19.23 -9.92
N LYS A 118 -8.85 -18.63 -10.96
CA LYS A 118 -10.05 -17.79 -10.92
C LYS A 118 -9.94 -16.51 -10.07
N GLY A 119 -9.66 -15.39 -10.73
CA GLY A 119 -9.69 -14.04 -10.12
C GLY A 119 -8.57 -13.78 -9.14
N GLY A 120 -7.50 -14.56 -9.21
CA GLY A 120 -6.37 -14.45 -8.33
C GLY A 120 -5.40 -13.34 -8.71
N ILE A 121 -4.62 -12.95 -7.73
CA ILE A 121 -3.56 -11.95 -7.86
C ILE A 121 -2.41 -12.57 -8.65
N VAL A 122 -1.97 -11.90 -9.71
CA VAL A 122 -0.81 -12.28 -10.50
C VAL A 122 0.27 -11.23 -10.28
N ILE A 123 1.48 -11.63 -9.93
CA ILE A 123 2.62 -10.73 -9.79
C ILE A 123 3.71 -11.18 -10.77
N GLU A 124 3.70 -10.60 -11.96
CA GLU A 124 4.65 -10.93 -13.04
C GLU A 124 5.71 -9.84 -13.23
N ASN A 125 5.48 -8.64 -12.71
CA ASN A 125 6.34 -7.49 -12.88
C ASN A 125 6.26 -6.54 -11.67
N PRO A 126 7.13 -5.53 -11.56
CA PRO A 126 7.13 -4.59 -10.44
C PRO A 126 5.81 -3.83 -10.25
N LYS A 127 5.08 -3.51 -11.33
CA LYS A 127 3.79 -2.81 -11.26
C LYS A 127 2.73 -3.67 -10.59
N ASP A 128 2.71 -4.96 -10.88
CA ASP A 128 1.78 -5.91 -10.25
C ASP A 128 2.08 -6.05 -8.76
N ALA A 129 3.37 -6.06 -8.37
CA ALA A 129 3.76 -6.08 -6.97
C ALA A 129 3.29 -4.82 -6.24
N VAL A 130 3.46 -3.62 -6.85
CA VAL A 130 2.94 -2.37 -6.29
C VAL A 130 1.42 -2.41 -6.18
N SER A 131 0.69 -2.78 -7.24
CA SER A 131 -0.78 -2.89 -7.20
C SER A 131 -1.25 -3.85 -6.12
N THR A 132 -0.60 -5.00 -5.98
CA THR A 132 -0.93 -6.00 -4.94
C THR A 132 -0.69 -5.43 -3.54
N PHE A 133 0.42 -4.74 -3.32
CA PHE A 133 0.74 -4.11 -2.05
C PHE A 133 -0.27 -3.02 -1.69
N PHE A 134 -0.62 -2.16 -2.64
CA PHE A 134 -1.60 -1.10 -2.42
C PHE A 134 -3.03 -1.64 -2.26
N SER A 135 -3.40 -2.73 -2.93
CA SER A 135 -4.70 -3.39 -2.69
C SER A 135 -4.81 -3.95 -1.27
N PHE A 136 -3.72 -4.52 -0.73
CA PHE A 136 -3.66 -4.91 0.67
C PHE A 136 -3.80 -3.68 1.58
N LEU A 137 -3.07 -2.62 1.28
CA LEU A 137 -3.04 -1.40 2.08
C LEU A 137 -4.42 -0.71 2.11
N GLN A 138 -5.06 -0.58 0.94
CA GLN A 138 -6.41 -0.02 0.82
C GLN A 138 -7.40 -0.78 1.71
N LYS A 139 -7.40 -2.12 1.63
CA LYS A 139 -8.27 -2.95 2.47
C LYS A 139 -8.00 -2.74 3.96
N ALA A 140 -6.74 -2.70 4.37
CA ALA A 140 -6.36 -2.48 5.76
C ALA A 140 -6.79 -1.09 6.27
N ILE A 141 -6.70 -0.06 5.42
CA ILE A 141 -7.18 1.30 5.72
C ILE A 141 -8.71 1.30 5.87
N GLU A 142 -9.43 0.66 4.96
CA GLU A 142 -10.89 0.57 5.04
C GLU A 142 -11.36 -0.15 6.31
N GLU A 143 -10.72 -1.26 6.68
CA GLU A 143 -11.00 -1.99 7.93
C GLU A 143 -10.73 -1.11 9.16
N TYR A 144 -9.64 -0.34 9.16
CA TYR A 144 -9.33 0.64 10.20
C TYR A 144 -10.42 1.72 10.29
N MET A 145 -10.78 2.34 9.16
CA MET A 145 -11.81 3.38 9.08
C MET A 145 -13.16 2.89 9.62
N GLN A 146 -13.57 1.68 9.21
CA GLN A 146 -14.81 1.05 9.69
C GLN A 146 -14.75 0.80 11.21
N SER A 147 -13.64 0.30 11.74
CA SER A 147 -13.46 0.06 13.16
C SER A 147 -13.58 1.31 14.02
N LYS A 148 -13.18 2.45 13.47
CA LYS A 148 -13.24 3.78 14.10
C LYS A 148 -14.53 4.53 13.80
N LYS A 149 -15.42 3.99 12.95
CA LYS A 149 -16.65 4.64 12.47
C LYS A 149 -16.41 6.02 11.84
N LEU A 150 -15.31 6.13 11.10
CA LEU A 150 -14.90 7.36 10.43
C LEU A 150 -15.70 7.60 9.13
N PRO A 151 -15.73 8.84 8.60
CA PRO A 151 -16.40 9.16 7.36
C PRO A 151 -15.91 8.29 6.21
N SER A 152 -16.80 7.90 5.31
CA SER A 152 -16.47 7.09 4.14
C SER A 152 -15.76 7.86 3.01
N ARG A 153 -15.76 9.20 3.09
CA ARG A 153 -15.09 10.05 2.10
C ARG A 153 -13.62 10.16 2.44
N ILE A 154 -12.79 9.50 1.64
CA ILE A 154 -11.34 9.43 1.84
C ILE A 154 -10.64 10.15 0.69
N TYR A 155 -9.64 10.95 1.01
CA TYR A 155 -8.67 11.50 0.06
C TYR A 155 -7.31 10.92 0.35
N TYR A 156 -6.67 10.38 -0.68
CA TYR A 156 -5.34 9.79 -0.58
C TYR A 156 -4.26 10.73 -1.08
N SER A 157 -3.14 10.74 -0.40
CA SER A 157 -1.89 11.36 -0.83
C SER A 157 -0.77 10.35 -0.68
N VAL A 158 -0.02 10.11 -1.75
CA VAL A 158 1.10 9.16 -1.74
C VAL A 158 2.40 9.91 -2.01
N SER A 159 3.41 9.70 -1.15
CA SER A 159 4.74 10.29 -1.34
C SER A 159 5.44 9.67 -2.55
N VAL A 160 5.99 10.53 -3.39
CA VAL A 160 6.77 10.12 -4.56
C VAL A 160 8.19 10.67 -4.42
N PRO A 161 9.24 9.83 -4.53
CA PRO A 161 10.61 10.33 -4.47
C PRO A 161 10.88 11.43 -5.50
N ALA A 162 11.60 12.47 -5.09
CA ALA A 162 12.00 13.53 -6.00
C ALA A 162 12.87 13.02 -7.17
N SER A 163 13.64 11.96 -6.90
CA SER A 163 14.53 11.29 -7.87
C SER A 163 13.80 10.42 -8.90
N PHE A 164 12.48 10.19 -8.75
CA PHE A 164 11.74 9.40 -9.73
C PHE A 164 11.67 10.11 -11.08
N GLU A 165 12.00 9.40 -12.14
CA GLU A 165 11.80 9.82 -13.51
C GLU A 165 10.30 9.77 -13.91
N ALA A 166 9.96 10.34 -15.05
CA ALA A 166 8.57 10.43 -15.52
C ALA A 166 7.91 9.05 -15.70
N ASN A 167 8.64 8.08 -16.26
CA ASN A 167 8.19 6.70 -16.45
C ASN A 167 7.92 5.99 -15.11
N GLN A 168 8.78 6.19 -14.11
CA GLN A 168 8.60 5.62 -12.78
C GLN A 168 7.36 6.20 -12.08
N ARG A 169 7.16 7.52 -12.19
CA ARG A 169 5.96 8.20 -11.66
C ARG A 169 4.69 7.68 -12.33
N GLN A 170 4.72 7.53 -13.66
CA GLN A 170 3.58 7.02 -14.41
C GLN A 170 3.23 5.58 -14.05
N ASP A 171 4.24 4.72 -13.90
CA ASP A 171 4.05 3.33 -13.49
C ASP A 171 3.48 3.26 -12.06
N LEU A 172 3.97 4.09 -11.14
CA LEU A 172 3.45 4.18 -9.78
C LEU A 172 1.98 4.60 -9.76
N ILE A 173 1.65 5.70 -10.45
CA ILE A 173 0.27 6.21 -10.53
C ILE A 173 -0.68 5.13 -11.07
N LYS A 174 -0.32 4.48 -12.17
CA LYS A 174 -1.14 3.39 -12.76
C LYS A 174 -1.34 2.23 -11.78
N SER A 175 -0.27 1.83 -11.08
CA SER A 175 -0.33 0.72 -10.13
C SER A 175 -1.22 1.03 -8.93
N ILE A 176 -1.17 2.27 -8.42
CA ILE A 176 -2.00 2.72 -7.30
C ILE A 176 -3.46 2.85 -7.74
N SER A 177 -3.72 3.50 -8.87
CA SER A 177 -5.10 3.64 -9.39
C SER A 177 -5.81 2.30 -9.60
N ASN A 178 -5.07 1.25 -9.97
CA ASN A 178 -5.60 -0.10 -10.11
C ASN A 178 -5.99 -0.75 -8.76
N SER A 179 -5.50 -0.22 -7.65
CA SER A 179 -5.83 -0.72 -6.31
C SER A 179 -6.99 0.01 -5.64
N GLY A 180 -7.56 1.06 -6.28
CA GLY A 180 -8.66 1.84 -5.73
C GLY A 180 -8.25 3.01 -4.84
N ILE A 181 -6.96 3.37 -4.85
CA ILE A 181 -6.39 4.54 -4.17
C ILE A 181 -6.16 5.69 -5.16
#